data_95b29111fdd13e727b8674f57d7648f7
#
_entry.id   95b29111fdd13e727b8674f57d7648f7
#
_cell.length_a   1.000
_cell.length_b   1.000
_cell.length_c   1.000
_cell.angle_alpha   90.00
_cell.angle_beta   90.00
_cell.angle_gamma   90.00
#
_symmetry.space_group_name_H-M   'P 1'
#
loop_
_entity.id
_entity.type
_entity.pdbx_description
1 polymer ?
#
loop_
_entity_poly.entity_id
_entity_poly.type
_entity_poly.pdbx_seq_one_letter_code
_entity_poly.pdbx_strand_id
1 'polypeptide(L)'
;MKTREQLEATGNKILNSVRTELYLSMRFMGPALGSLGFAMDLSTRTVGTDAVYIRFNPTYLLQTYIERPEILNRTYMHMLMHCLFRHMFSAKQHEDAQLWDLCCDIAVESVVDSMDYPTILRVTSDFRQEWYEKLEKEVSVLTAEKLYQYFMLRKRDPYLEESLRQEFLLCDHSFWQRMEKEPPQEQNKNQPPVPQENPQTVSYTHLTLPTN
;
A
#
# COMPACT_ATOMS: atom_id res chain seq x y z
N MET A 1 10.87 -1.44 30.42
CA MET A 1 11.05 -1.19 28.96
C MET A 1 10.84 -2.51 28.22
N LYS A 2 10.01 -2.52 27.17
CA LYS A 2 9.92 -3.70 26.29
C LYS A 2 11.24 -3.81 25.51
N THR A 3 11.76 -5.03 25.34
CA THR A 3 12.94 -5.26 24.53
C THR A 3 12.63 -4.96 23.04
N ARG A 4 13.65 -4.69 22.23
CA ARG A 4 13.51 -4.47 20.79
C ARG A 4 12.74 -5.63 20.13
N GLU A 5 13.09 -6.85 20.47
CA GLU A 5 12.42 -8.07 19.97
C GLU A 5 10.93 -8.12 20.31
N GLN A 6 10.54 -7.68 21.53
CA GLN A 6 9.14 -7.64 21.92
C GLN A 6 8.34 -6.60 21.14
N LEU A 7 8.95 -5.45 20.82
CA LEU A 7 8.32 -4.41 20.01
C LEU A 7 8.13 -4.89 18.57
N GLU A 8 9.14 -5.51 18.00
CA GLU A 8 9.10 -6.07 16.65
C GLU A 8 8.07 -7.20 16.54
N ALA A 9 8.08 -8.14 17.47
CA ALA A 9 7.09 -9.22 17.53
C ALA A 9 5.66 -8.69 17.68
N THR A 10 5.45 -7.62 18.46
CA THR A 10 4.13 -6.98 18.62
C THR A 10 3.70 -6.32 17.31
N GLY A 11 4.59 -5.57 16.66
CA GLY A 11 4.29 -4.93 15.38
C GLY A 11 3.94 -5.96 14.29
N ASN A 12 4.69 -7.04 14.22
CA ASN A 12 4.42 -8.14 13.29
C ASN A 12 3.04 -8.78 13.54
N LYS A 13 2.63 -8.95 14.80
CA LYS A 13 1.28 -9.43 15.13
C LYS A 13 0.19 -8.47 14.67
N ILE A 14 0.37 -7.17 14.89
CA ILE A 14 -0.58 -6.14 14.43
C ILE A 14 -0.72 -6.18 12.91
N LEU A 15 0.40 -6.15 12.18
CA LEU A 15 0.35 -6.16 10.70
C LEU A 15 -0.19 -7.48 10.13
N ASN A 16 0.03 -8.61 10.80
CA ASN A 16 -0.60 -9.87 10.42
C ASN A 16 -2.13 -9.84 10.67
N SER A 17 -2.60 -9.19 11.75
CA SER A 17 -4.03 -9.00 11.98
C SER A 17 -4.66 -8.15 10.88
N VAL A 18 -4.04 -7.02 10.54
CA VAL A 18 -4.45 -6.14 9.43
C VAL A 18 -4.51 -6.91 8.10
N ARG A 19 -3.45 -7.67 7.77
CA ARG A 19 -3.40 -8.52 6.57
C ARG A 19 -4.54 -9.53 6.54
N THR A 20 -4.83 -10.17 7.67
CA THR A 20 -5.87 -11.17 7.78
C THR A 20 -7.25 -10.54 7.55
N GLU A 21 -7.51 -9.38 8.12
CA GLU A 21 -8.77 -8.65 7.95
C GLU A 21 -8.98 -8.23 6.48
N LEU A 22 -7.94 -7.69 5.85
CA LEU A 22 -7.96 -7.39 4.42
C LEU A 22 -8.19 -8.63 3.56
N TYR A 23 -7.53 -9.75 3.89
CA TYR A 23 -7.72 -11.00 3.17
C TYR A 23 -9.16 -11.53 3.28
N LEU A 24 -9.76 -11.46 4.46
CA LEU A 24 -11.14 -11.87 4.64
C LEU A 24 -12.13 -11.03 3.83
N SER A 25 -11.84 -9.75 3.68
CA SER A 25 -12.63 -8.79 2.91
C SER A 25 -12.40 -8.90 1.40
N MET A 26 -11.16 -9.15 0.98
CA MET A 26 -10.71 -9.11 -0.42
C MET A 26 -9.85 -10.33 -0.77
N ARG A 27 -10.47 -11.53 -0.75
CA ARG A 27 -9.75 -12.80 -0.96
C ARG A 27 -8.96 -12.88 -2.26
N PHE A 28 -9.44 -12.24 -3.31
CA PHE A 28 -8.77 -12.18 -4.61
C PHE A 28 -7.41 -11.46 -4.55
N MET A 29 -7.20 -10.60 -3.55
CA MET A 29 -5.93 -9.91 -3.30
C MET A 29 -4.94 -10.75 -2.48
N GLY A 30 -5.29 -11.97 -2.08
CA GLY A 30 -4.50 -12.81 -1.19
C GLY A 30 -3.02 -12.93 -1.57
N PRO A 31 -2.64 -13.26 -2.82
CA PRO A 31 -1.24 -13.33 -3.24
C PRO A 31 -0.50 -12.00 -3.05
N ALA A 32 -1.14 -10.88 -3.39
CA ALA A 32 -0.55 -9.54 -3.25
C ALA A 32 -0.41 -9.15 -1.77
N LEU A 33 -1.44 -9.35 -0.95
CA LEU A 33 -1.41 -9.10 0.49
C LEU A 33 -0.31 -9.90 1.19
N GLY A 34 -0.05 -11.13 0.73
CA GLY A 34 0.99 -12.00 1.27
C GLY A 34 2.41 -11.70 0.81
N SER A 35 2.60 -10.83 -0.20
CA SER A 35 3.90 -10.62 -0.83
C SER A 35 4.88 -9.79 0.01
N LEU A 36 4.39 -8.92 0.90
CA LEU A 36 5.22 -8.03 1.71
C LEU A 36 5.56 -8.65 3.06
N GLY A 37 6.85 -8.64 3.40
CA GLY A 37 7.33 -8.92 4.76
C GLY A 37 7.09 -7.72 5.69
N PHE A 38 7.47 -7.87 6.97
CA PHE A 38 7.40 -6.79 7.95
C PHE A 38 8.76 -6.59 8.61
N ALA A 39 9.18 -5.35 8.78
CA ALA A 39 10.44 -5.00 9.42
C ALA A 39 10.29 -3.76 10.29
N MET A 40 10.73 -3.85 11.54
CA MET A 40 10.79 -2.69 12.43
C MET A 40 11.91 -1.75 11.99
N ASP A 41 11.58 -0.48 11.77
CA ASP A 41 12.53 0.56 11.38
C ASP A 41 12.31 1.82 12.23
N LEU A 42 13.33 2.23 12.97
CA LEU A 42 13.28 3.42 13.83
C LEU A 42 13.66 4.70 13.09
N SER A 43 14.07 4.62 11.85
CA SER A 43 14.40 5.78 11.02
C SER A 43 13.16 6.49 10.47
N THR A 44 12.05 5.76 10.34
CA THR A 44 10.74 6.36 10.03
C THR A 44 9.98 6.76 11.29
N ARG A 45 9.12 7.75 11.17
CA ARG A 45 8.19 8.14 12.23
C ARG A 45 6.83 7.44 12.13
N THR A 46 6.54 6.84 10.97
CA THR A 46 5.25 6.23 10.65
C THR A 46 5.46 4.81 10.12
N VAL A 47 4.94 4.53 8.94
CA VAL A 47 5.13 3.30 8.17
C VAL A 47 5.43 3.65 6.72
N GLY A 48 6.12 2.77 6.01
CA GLY A 48 6.40 2.91 4.58
C GLY A 48 6.74 1.56 3.97
N THR A 49 6.99 1.51 2.68
CA THR A 49 7.40 0.27 2.01
C THR A 49 8.57 0.50 1.05
N ASP A 50 9.41 -0.53 0.95
CA ASP A 50 10.50 -0.65 -0.03
C ASP A 50 10.19 -1.71 -1.10
N ALA A 51 8.92 -2.07 -1.28
CA ALA A 51 8.39 -3.14 -2.13
C ALA A 51 8.74 -4.59 -1.68
N VAL A 52 9.54 -4.76 -0.65
CA VAL A 52 9.87 -6.06 -0.05
C VAL A 52 9.27 -6.17 1.34
N TYR A 53 9.38 -5.09 2.10
CA TYR A 53 8.89 -5.01 3.47
C TYR A 53 7.97 -3.81 3.67
N ILE A 54 6.97 -3.98 4.54
CA ILE A 54 6.37 -2.87 5.25
C ILE A 54 7.28 -2.57 6.43
N ARG A 55 7.92 -1.38 6.39
CA ARG A 55 8.78 -0.87 7.44
C ARG A 55 7.98 -0.01 8.39
N PHE A 56 8.08 -0.23 9.67
CA PHE A 56 7.22 0.42 10.64
C PHE A 56 7.96 0.95 11.87
N ASN A 57 7.53 2.12 12.33
CA ASN A 57 7.86 2.59 13.66
C ASN A 57 6.94 1.91 14.68
N PRO A 58 7.46 1.20 15.68
CA PRO A 58 6.63 0.42 16.60
C PRO A 58 5.72 1.29 17.49
N THR A 59 6.15 2.52 17.83
CA THR A 59 5.33 3.44 18.62
C THR A 59 4.13 3.92 17.83
N TYR A 60 4.35 4.38 16.60
CA TYR A 60 3.28 4.79 15.69
C TYR A 60 2.28 3.66 15.43
N LEU A 61 2.79 2.49 15.07
CA LEU A 61 1.95 1.34 14.74
C LEU A 61 1.07 0.91 15.92
N LEU A 62 1.66 0.83 17.12
CA LEU A 62 0.93 0.43 18.33
C LEU A 62 -0.12 1.48 18.72
N GLN A 63 0.24 2.76 18.67
CA GLN A 63 -0.68 3.85 18.97
C GLN A 63 -1.86 3.87 18.00
N THR A 64 -1.58 3.80 16.70
CA THR A 64 -2.63 3.80 15.65
C THR A 64 -3.54 2.57 15.79
N TYR A 65 -2.97 1.40 16.11
CA TYR A 65 -3.77 0.19 16.32
C TYR A 65 -4.74 0.29 17.50
N ILE A 66 -4.32 0.98 18.57
CA ILE A 66 -5.17 1.17 19.77
C ILE A 66 -6.25 2.23 19.52
N GLU A 67 -5.89 3.34 18.87
CA GLU A 67 -6.78 4.50 18.74
C GLU A 67 -7.70 4.38 17.52
N ARG A 68 -7.18 3.92 16.38
CA ARG A 68 -7.89 3.91 15.08
C ARG A 68 -7.39 2.76 14.19
N PRO A 69 -7.70 1.49 14.52
CA PRO A 69 -7.18 0.32 13.79
C PRO A 69 -7.59 0.30 12.30
N GLU A 70 -8.73 0.89 11.95
CA GLU A 70 -9.23 0.99 10.57
C GLU A 70 -8.28 1.76 9.64
N ILE A 71 -7.52 2.71 10.17
CA ILE A 71 -6.51 3.45 9.39
C ILE A 71 -5.40 2.52 8.92
N LEU A 72 -5.02 1.52 9.72
CA LEU A 72 -3.96 0.59 9.33
C LEU A 72 -4.36 -0.29 8.15
N ASN A 73 -5.62 -0.69 8.05
CA ASN A 73 -6.12 -1.43 6.91
C ASN A 73 -5.97 -0.62 5.61
N ARG A 74 -6.39 0.65 5.65
CA ARG A 74 -6.24 1.55 4.52
C ARG A 74 -4.78 1.82 4.18
N THR A 75 -3.95 2.11 5.18
CA THR A 75 -2.51 2.35 4.98
C THR A 75 -1.80 1.13 4.40
N TYR A 76 -2.16 -0.08 4.83
CA TYR A 76 -1.62 -1.31 4.24
C TYR A 76 -1.99 -1.42 2.76
N MET A 77 -3.28 -1.20 2.43
CA MET A 77 -3.75 -1.25 1.05
C MET A 77 -3.08 -0.17 0.20
N HIS A 78 -2.95 1.05 0.71
CA HIS A 78 -2.27 2.16 0.06
C HIS A 78 -0.81 1.79 -0.31
N MET A 79 -0.02 1.26 0.64
CA MET A 79 1.34 0.80 0.37
C MET A 79 1.38 -0.33 -0.66
N LEU A 80 0.43 -1.27 -0.59
CA LEU A 80 0.33 -2.36 -1.56
C LEU A 80 0.05 -1.85 -2.96
N MET A 81 -0.83 -0.84 -3.12
CA MET A 81 -1.12 -0.22 -4.42
C MET A 81 0.11 0.49 -5.00
N HIS A 82 0.92 1.17 -4.17
CA HIS A 82 2.20 1.70 -4.66
C HIS A 82 3.11 0.61 -5.23
N CYS A 83 3.15 -0.58 -4.62
CA CYS A 83 3.92 -1.71 -5.15
C CYS A 83 3.34 -2.22 -6.49
N LEU A 84 2.02 -2.38 -6.57
CA LEU A 84 1.33 -2.87 -7.78
C LEU A 84 1.48 -1.90 -8.95
N PHE A 85 1.40 -0.59 -8.70
CA PHE A 85 1.60 0.45 -9.72
C PHE A 85 3.07 0.76 -9.98
N ARG A 86 3.97 0.15 -9.19
CA ARG A 86 5.42 0.29 -9.35
C ARG A 86 5.95 1.73 -9.17
N HIS A 87 5.28 2.55 -8.40
CA HIS A 87 5.59 3.97 -8.22
C HIS A 87 7.04 4.21 -7.73
N MET A 88 7.50 3.39 -6.77
CA MET A 88 8.86 3.49 -6.23
C MET A 88 9.95 3.23 -7.27
N PHE A 89 9.67 2.40 -8.28
CA PHE A 89 10.66 2.07 -9.32
C PHE A 89 10.79 3.18 -10.37
N SER A 90 9.76 4.03 -10.49
CA SER A 90 9.75 5.18 -11.40
C SER A 90 10.20 6.48 -10.71
N ALA A 91 10.31 6.51 -9.39
CA ALA A 91 10.56 7.74 -8.61
C ALA A 91 11.80 8.51 -9.07
N LYS A 92 12.88 7.81 -9.44
CA LYS A 92 14.14 8.44 -9.89
C LYS A 92 14.08 9.03 -11.30
N GLN A 93 13.03 8.72 -12.06
CA GLN A 93 12.85 9.24 -13.42
C GLN A 93 12.23 10.65 -13.42
N HIS A 94 11.83 11.14 -12.25
CA HIS A 94 11.14 12.40 -12.08
C HIS A 94 12.02 13.41 -11.36
N GLU A 95 12.18 14.61 -11.94
CA GLU A 95 13.04 15.67 -11.42
C GLU A 95 12.58 16.17 -10.05
N ASP A 96 11.27 16.31 -9.86
CA ASP A 96 10.67 16.70 -8.59
C ASP A 96 10.11 15.47 -7.87
N ALA A 97 10.94 14.88 -7.02
CA ALA A 97 10.57 13.70 -6.24
C ALA A 97 9.38 13.96 -5.31
N GLN A 98 9.28 15.16 -4.72
CA GLN A 98 8.19 15.49 -3.81
C GLN A 98 6.85 15.62 -4.54
N LEU A 99 6.87 16.18 -5.73
CA LEU A 99 5.68 16.23 -6.58
C LEU A 99 5.29 14.85 -7.08
N TRP A 100 6.28 14.01 -7.44
CA TRP A 100 6.04 12.62 -7.81
C TRP A 100 5.35 11.85 -6.70
N ASP A 101 5.86 11.94 -5.46
CA ASP A 101 5.27 11.31 -4.28
C ASP A 101 3.80 11.72 -4.10
N LEU A 102 3.50 13.02 -4.18
CA LEU A 102 2.13 13.53 -4.09
C LEU A 102 1.22 12.97 -5.20
N CYS A 103 1.72 12.94 -6.43
CA CYS A 103 0.94 12.40 -7.56
C CYS A 103 0.66 10.89 -7.39
N CYS A 104 1.62 10.14 -6.86
CA CYS A 104 1.46 8.73 -6.51
C CYS A 104 0.38 8.53 -5.44
N ASP A 105 0.38 9.36 -4.38
CA ASP A 105 -0.61 9.30 -3.31
C ASP A 105 -2.02 9.60 -3.83
N ILE A 106 -2.19 10.65 -4.63
CA ILE A 106 -3.49 10.98 -5.24
C ILE A 106 -3.99 9.83 -6.12
N ALA A 107 -3.11 9.28 -6.96
CA ALA A 107 -3.46 8.17 -7.84
C ALA A 107 -3.89 6.92 -7.07
N VAL A 108 -3.12 6.53 -6.05
CA VAL A 108 -3.43 5.37 -5.20
C VAL A 108 -4.72 5.59 -4.44
N GLU A 109 -4.87 6.74 -3.80
CA GLU A 109 -6.06 7.02 -2.99
C GLU A 109 -7.33 7.09 -3.84
N SER A 110 -7.27 7.56 -5.09
CA SER A 110 -8.42 7.54 -6.00
C SER A 110 -8.88 6.10 -6.32
N VAL A 111 -7.94 5.18 -6.47
CA VAL A 111 -8.25 3.76 -6.68
C VAL A 111 -8.79 3.12 -5.41
N VAL A 112 -8.15 3.37 -4.25
CA VAL A 112 -8.60 2.81 -2.96
C VAL A 112 -10.00 3.30 -2.59
N ASP A 113 -10.31 4.58 -2.84
CA ASP A 113 -11.65 5.13 -2.63
C ASP A 113 -12.69 4.48 -3.56
N SER A 114 -12.30 4.14 -4.80
CA SER A 114 -13.19 3.47 -5.76
C SER A 114 -13.47 1.99 -5.47
N MET A 115 -12.67 1.36 -4.60
CA MET A 115 -12.82 -0.06 -4.29
C MET A 115 -14.07 -0.38 -3.45
N ASP A 116 -14.61 0.58 -2.71
CA ASP A 116 -15.85 0.50 -1.90
C ASP A 116 -15.91 -0.71 -0.93
N TYR A 117 -14.78 -1.02 -0.27
CA TYR A 117 -14.73 -2.05 0.78
C TYR A 117 -14.79 -1.41 2.16
N PRO A 118 -15.74 -1.82 3.04
CA PRO A 118 -15.88 -1.25 4.39
C PRO A 118 -14.59 -1.28 5.23
N THR A 119 -13.74 -2.30 5.03
CA THR A 119 -12.46 -2.47 5.75
C THR A 119 -11.42 -1.40 5.46
N ILE A 120 -11.52 -0.72 4.32
CA ILE A 120 -10.60 0.35 3.90
C ILE A 120 -11.31 1.68 3.69
N LEU A 121 -12.61 1.73 3.98
CA LEU A 121 -13.41 2.94 3.80
C LEU A 121 -12.88 4.07 4.69
N ARG A 122 -12.85 5.27 4.14
CA ARG A 122 -12.54 6.51 4.84
C ARG A 122 -13.69 7.50 4.63
N VAL A 123 -13.97 8.29 5.65
CA VAL A 123 -14.86 9.45 5.46
C VAL A 123 -14.17 10.39 4.48
N THR A 124 -14.80 10.58 3.33
CA THR A 124 -14.28 11.46 2.28
C THR A 124 -14.48 12.91 2.71
N SER A 125 -13.42 13.73 2.64
CA SER A 125 -13.54 15.16 2.84
C SER A 125 -14.09 15.83 1.57
N ASP A 126 -14.83 16.93 1.73
CA ASP A 126 -15.32 17.73 0.60
C ASP A 126 -14.14 18.19 -0.28
N PHE A 127 -13.03 18.60 0.37
CA PHE A 127 -11.80 19.00 -0.32
C PHE A 127 -11.25 17.88 -1.24
N ARG A 128 -11.23 16.62 -0.78
CA ARG A 128 -10.78 15.48 -1.57
C ARG A 128 -11.69 15.26 -2.78
N GLN A 129 -12.99 15.31 -2.56
CA GLN A 129 -13.97 15.09 -3.62
C GLN A 129 -13.91 16.17 -4.68
N GLU A 130 -13.85 17.44 -4.28
CA GLU A 130 -13.68 18.57 -5.21
C GLU A 130 -12.41 18.45 -6.06
N TRP A 131 -11.30 17.94 -5.44
CA TRP A 131 -10.06 17.75 -6.17
C TRP A 131 -10.13 16.58 -7.14
N TYR A 132 -10.76 15.48 -6.79
CA TYR A 132 -10.98 14.38 -7.75
C TYR A 132 -11.79 14.87 -8.95
N GLU A 133 -12.92 15.52 -8.72
CA GLU A 133 -13.75 16.05 -9.80
C GLU A 133 -13.01 17.04 -10.70
N LYS A 134 -12.16 17.90 -10.13
CA LYS A 134 -11.34 18.84 -10.86
C LYS A 134 -10.27 18.13 -11.71
N LEU A 135 -9.57 17.17 -11.12
CA LEU A 135 -8.51 16.44 -11.81
C LEU A 135 -9.08 15.55 -12.91
N GLU A 136 -10.21 14.88 -12.70
CA GLU A 136 -10.85 14.02 -13.70
C GLU A 136 -11.35 14.79 -14.93
N LYS A 137 -11.74 16.05 -14.77
CA LYS A 137 -12.09 16.92 -15.92
C LYS A 137 -10.89 17.24 -16.81
N GLU A 138 -9.70 17.30 -16.22
CA GLU A 138 -8.45 17.67 -16.91
C GLU A 138 -7.63 16.44 -17.34
N VAL A 139 -7.71 15.37 -16.56
CA VAL A 139 -6.93 14.16 -16.75
C VAL A 139 -7.89 12.96 -16.72
N SER A 140 -8.15 12.37 -17.87
CA SER A 140 -9.17 11.33 -18.06
C SER A 140 -9.03 10.11 -17.14
N VAL A 141 -7.83 9.82 -16.65
CA VAL A 141 -7.52 8.76 -15.69
C VAL A 141 -6.43 9.28 -14.75
N LEU A 142 -6.65 9.18 -13.44
CA LEU A 142 -5.75 9.68 -12.40
C LEU A 142 -4.56 8.71 -12.19
N THR A 143 -3.66 8.61 -13.17
CA THR A 143 -2.37 7.93 -12.97
C THR A 143 -1.31 8.91 -12.48
N ALA A 144 -0.31 8.41 -11.74
CA ALA A 144 0.75 9.25 -11.18
C ALA A 144 1.49 10.05 -12.27
N GLU A 145 1.76 9.43 -13.43
CA GLU A 145 2.45 10.07 -14.55
C GLU A 145 1.65 11.22 -15.15
N LYS A 146 0.34 11.02 -15.35
CA LYS A 146 -0.53 12.06 -15.90
C LYS A 146 -0.73 13.20 -14.93
N LEU A 147 -0.88 12.89 -13.63
CA LEU A 147 -0.97 13.90 -12.58
C LEU A 147 0.34 14.69 -12.47
N TYR A 148 1.49 14.02 -12.55
CA TYR A 148 2.79 14.69 -12.54
C TYR A 148 2.92 15.65 -13.72
N GLN A 149 2.58 15.22 -14.93
CA GLN A 149 2.55 16.11 -16.11
C GLN A 149 1.59 17.28 -15.93
N TYR A 150 0.40 17.02 -15.42
CA TYR A 150 -0.61 18.03 -15.13
C TYR A 150 -0.06 19.13 -14.21
N PHE A 151 0.57 18.78 -13.09
CA PHE A 151 1.11 19.73 -12.14
C PHE A 151 2.38 20.44 -12.66
N MET A 152 3.25 19.72 -13.39
CA MET A 152 4.46 20.30 -13.98
C MET A 152 4.17 21.41 -15.03
N LEU A 153 3.08 21.28 -15.76
CA LEU A 153 2.68 22.25 -16.79
C LEU A 153 1.99 23.51 -16.23
N ARG A 154 1.74 23.53 -14.93
CA ARG A 154 1.02 24.63 -14.27
C ARG A 154 1.91 25.42 -13.35
N LYS A 155 1.49 26.67 -13.08
CA LYS A 155 2.16 27.46 -12.04
C LYS A 155 1.99 26.76 -10.69
N ARG A 156 3.10 26.50 -10.02
CA ARG A 156 3.14 25.85 -8.72
C ARG A 156 2.48 26.73 -7.65
N ASP A 157 1.68 26.11 -6.83
CA ASP A 157 1.11 26.71 -5.61
C ASP A 157 1.52 25.86 -4.40
N PRO A 158 2.55 26.28 -3.64
CA PRO A 158 3.05 25.53 -2.50
C PRO A 158 2.02 25.30 -1.40
N TYR A 159 1.08 26.24 -1.20
CA TYR A 159 0.01 26.10 -0.19
C TYR A 159 -0.98 25.01 -0.60
N LEU A 160 -1.34 24.99 -1.87
CA LEU A 160 -2.18 23.95 -2.40
C LEU A 160 -1.51 22.57 -2.33
N GLU A 161 -0.26 22.48 -2.75
CA GLU A 161 0.49 21.22 -2.69
C GLU A 161 0.60 20.68 -1.27
N GLU A 162 0.83 21.56 -0.29
CA GLU A 162 0.85 21.16 1.12
C GLU A 162 -0.52 20.68 1.60
N SER A 163 -1.61 21.37 1.22
CA SER A 163 -2.97 20.92 1.55
C SER A 163 -3.30 19.56 0.94
N LEU A 164 -2.88 19.33 -0.30
CA LEU A 164 -3.02 18.03 -0.96
C LEU A 164 -2.18 16.95 -0.26
N ARG A 165 -0.94 17.24 0.15
CA ARG A 165 -0.13 16.30 0.92
C ARG A 165 -0.81 15.92 2.24
N GLN A 166 -1.32 16.88 2.99
CA GLN A 166 -2.01 16.61 4.25
C GLN A 166 -3.25 15.72 4.06
N GLU A 167 -3.93 15.84 2.92
CA GLU A 167 -5.11 15.03 2.61
C GLU A 167 -4.78 13.61 2.14
N PHE A 168 -3.72 13.45 1.31
CA PHE A 168 -3.46 12.21 0.59
C PHE A 168 -2.32 11.36 1.15
N LEU A 169 -1.38 11.95 1.90
CA LEU A 169 -0.23 11.23 2.44
C LEU A 169 -0.64 10.25 3.55
N LEU A 170 -0.34 8.97 3.36
CA LEU A 170 -0.60 7.91 4.34
C LEU A 170 0.65 7.12 4.75
N CYS A 171 1.74 7.20 3.99
CA CYS A 171 2.95 6.44 4.25
C CYS A 171 4.23 7.23 3.97
N ASP A 172 5.35 6.76 4.50
CA ASP A 172 6.67 7.36 4.32
C ASP A 172 7.34 6.85 3.03
N HIS A 173 7.54 7.74 2.06
CA HIS A 173 8.16 7.43 0.77
C HIS A 173 9.69 7.49 0.80
N SER A 174 10.32 7.87 1.92
CA SER A 174 11.78 7.95 2.03
C SER A 174 12.50 6.62 1.75
N PHE A 175 11.79 5.50 1.88
CA PHE A 175 12.30 4.17 1.57
C PHE A 175 12.55 3.94 0.08
N TRP A 176 11.82 4.63 -0.81
CA TRP A 176 11.99 4.49 -2.26
C TRP A 176 13.37 4.91 -2.75
N GLN A 177 13.98 5.87 -2.07
CA GLN A 177 15.33 6.34 -2.40
C GLN A 177 16.43 5.41 -1.89
N ARG A 178 16.11 4.50 -0.96
CA ARG A 178 17.07 3.58 -0.33
C ARG A 178 17.21 2.25 -1.05
N MET A 179 16.26 1.87 -1.90
CA MET A 179 16.12 0.54 -2.52
C MET A 179 17.37 0.01 -3.23
N GLU A 180 18.33 0.88 -3.59
CA GLU A 180 19.58 0.50 -4.29
C GLU A 180 20.80 0.41 -3.36
N LYS A 181 20.69 0.82 -2.10
CA LYS A 181 21.85 0.92 -1.21
C LYS A 181 22.04 -0.29 -0.29
N GLU A 182 21.03 -1.11 -0.13
CA GLU A 182 21.12 -2.31 0.70
C GLU A 182 21.12 -3.57 -0.20
N PRO A 183 22.16 -4.43 -0.14
CA PRO A 183 22.07 -5.75 -0.73
C PRO A 183 20.92 -6.51 -0.07
N PRO A 184 20.25 -7.45 -0.77
CA PRO A 184 19.17 -8.24 -0.19
C PRO A 184 19.65 -8.88 1.11
N GLN A 185 19.07 -8.48 2.24
CA GLN A 185 19.35 -9.15 3.50
C GLN A 185 18.93 -10.61 3.34
N GLU A 186 19.85 -11.53 3.62
CA GLU A 186 19.58 -12.96 3.55
C GLU A 186 18.29 -13.26 4.31
N GLN A 187 17.32 -13.80 3.58
CA GLN A 187 16.04 -14.20 4.12
C GLN A 187 16.27 -15.12 5.32
N ASN A 188 15.80 -14.72 6.47
CA ASN A 188 15.75 -15.55 7.66
C ASN A 188 14.90 -16.79 7.31
N LYS A 189 15.58 -17.95 7.13
CA LYS A 189 15.01 -19.24 6.68
C LYS A 189 14.02 -19.88 7.69
N ASN A 190 13.50 -19.11 8.64
CA ASN A 190 12.59 -19.54 9.68
C ASN A 190 11.12 -19.15 9.44
N GLN A 191 10.71 -18.95 8.18
CA GLN A 191 9.28 -18.99 7.89
C GLN A 191 8.86 -20.45 7.73
N PRO A 192 7.82 -20.92 8.45
CA PRO A 192 7.29 -22.25 8.23
C PRO A 192 6.80 -22.36 6.77
N PRO A 193 7.02 -23.50 6.10
CA PRO A 193 6.60 -23.66 4.71
C PRO A 193 5.08 -23.44 4.62
N VAL A 194 4.68 -22.56 3.71
CA VAL A 194 3.29 -22.43 3.29
C VAL A 194 2.85 -23.81 2.81
N PRO A 195 1.73 -24.39 3.29
CA PRO A 195 1.25 -25.65 2.79
C PRO A 195 1.02 -25.53 1.28
N GLN A 196 1.83 -26.22 0.49
CA GLN A 196 1.54 -26.42 -0.93
C GLN A 196 0.31 -27.33 -1.00
N GLU A 197 -0.83 -26.78 -1.36
CA GLU A 197 -1.93 -27.61 -1.82
C GLU A 197 -1.47 -28.33 -3.07
N ASN A 198 -1.31 -29.65 -2.95
CA ASN A 198 -1.08 -30.52 -4.11
C ASN A 198 -2.26 -30.31 -5.08
N PRO A 199 -2.02 -30.03 -6.35
CA PRO A 199 -3.06 -30.07 -7.34
C PRO A 199 -3.51 -31.52 -7.48
N GLN A 200 -4.60 -31.89 -6.80
CA GLN A 200 -5.27 -33.13 -7.07
C GLN A 200 -5.76 -33.09 -8.52
N THR A 201 -5.21 -33.96 -9.32
CA THR A 201 -5.65 -34.23 -10.69
C THR A 201 -7.14 -34.56 -10.66
N VAL A 202 -7.98 -33.63 -11.06
CA VAL A 202 -9.40 -33.89 -11.26
C VAL A 202 -9.51 -34.71 -12.55
N SER A 203 -9.72 -36.01 -12.42
CA SER A 203 -10.03 -36.90 -13.53
C SER A 203 -11.47 -36.62 -13.97
N TYR A 204 -11.63 -36.02 -15.13
CA TYR A 204 -12.94 -35.89 -15.76
C TYR A 204 -13.35 -37.24 -16.34
N THR A 205 -14.27 -37.92 -15.67
CA THR A 205 -15.00 -39.05 -16.23
C THR A 205 -16.04 -38.51 -17.21
N HIS A 206 -15.86 -38.81 -18.51
CA HIS A 206 -16.86 -38.58 -19.53
C HIS A 206 -18.10 -39.42 -19.23
N LEU A 207 -19.21 -38.77 -18.85
CA LEU A 207 -20.55 -39.38 -18.87
C LEU A 207 -21.08 -39.30 -20.29
N THR A 208 -21.08 -40.46 -20.98
CA THR A 208 -21.83 -40.64 -22.23
C THR A 208 -23.28 -40.86 -21.90
N LEU A 209 -24.16 -40.00 -22.40
CA LEU A 209 -25.62 -40.18 -22.37
C LEU A 209 -26.01 -41.27 -23.36
N PRO A 210 -26.91 -42.19 -23.00
CA PRO A 210 -27.44 -43.16 -23.95
C PRO A 210 -28.47 -42.48 -24.87
N THR A 211 -28.28 -42.65 -26.19
CA THR A 211 -29.23 -42.31 -27.22
C THR A 211 -30.33 -43.39 -27.28
N ASN A 212 -31.54 -42.96 -27.08
CA ASN A 212 -32.75 -43.61 -27.61
C ASN A 212 -33.57 -42.59 -28.34
#